data_0489af12615e2997bcc95a924628db4f
#
_entry.id   0489af12615e2997bcc95a924628db4f
#
_cell.length_a   1.000
_cell.length_b   1.000
_cell.length_c   1.000
_cell.angle_alpha   90.00
_cell.angle_beta   90.00
_cell.angle_gamma   90.00
#
_symmetry.space_group_name_H-M   'P 1'
#
loop_
_entity.id
_entity.type
_entity.pdbx_description
1 polymer ?
#
loop_
_entity_poly.entity_id
_entity_poly.type
_entity_poly.pdbx_seq_one_letter_code
_entity_poly.pdbx_strand_id
1 'polypeptide(L)'
;MFKRLKTKLDIENQLYLIQIFGIVVTAALCLVVMLTLTLSRNNRQQEEELLDECVTLTRAKNVISALETGEGDEYLSNYLNIYIKSIPNLDFVAVCNTLNVCLYYPNTAFVGRTLRFGGEDRVLAGEGPYIVTVERTGYGLEMAYAPVRGQNGSLLGYVILSVFHQSSTEDVQHLLYGYMVVSFVTAFVGIFVAVSIRRRTLRVLQGRRVDACVIL
;
A
#
# COMPACT_ATOMS: atom_id res chain seq x y z
N MET A 1 29.95 28.78 46.79
CA MET A 1 30.46 28.58 45.43
C MET A 1 30.05 27.24 44.86
N PHE A 2 30.09 26.16 45.59
CA PHE A 2 29.72 24.79 45.12
C PHE A 2 28.24 24.61 44.73
N LYS A 3 27.31 25.29 45.35
CA LYS A 3 25.87 25.18 45.05
C LYS A 3 25.52 25.73 43.65
N ARG A 4 26.17 26.81 43.20
CA ARG A 4 25.98 27.37 41.83
C ARG A 4 26.56 26.53 40.72
N LEU A 5 27.57 25.74 41.01
CA LEU A 5 28.17 24.77 40.02
C LEU A 5 27.23 23.57 39.82
N LYS A 6 26.61 23.06 40.88
CA LYS A 6 25.69 21.93 40.81
C LYS A 6 24.43 22.26 40.01
N THR A 7 23.85 23.46 40.21
CA THR A 7 22.68 23.96 39.44
C THR A 7 22.98 24.22 37.99
N LYS A 8 24.20 24.65 37.64
CA LYS A 8 24.61 24.84 36.23
C LYS A 8 24.78 23.52 35.48
N LEU A 9 25.33 22.49 36.11
CA LEU A 9 25.44 21.13 35.58
C LEU A 9 24.06 20.48 35.41
N ASP A 10 23.13 20.75 36.32
CA ASP A 10 21.75 20.26 36.22
C ASP A 10 21.00 20.89 35.03
N ILE A 11 21.14 22.19 34.82
CA ILE A 11 20.51 22.90 33.70
C ILE A 11 21.06 22.43 32.33
N GLU A 12 22.37 22.25 32.21
CA GLU A 12 22.97 21.72 30.99
C GLU A 12 22.48 20.30 30.70
N ASN A 13 22.41 19.42 31.69
CA ASN A 13 21.86 18.06 31.52
C ASN A 13 20.38 18.06 31.13
N GLN A 14 19.57 18.97 31.69
CA GLN A 14 18.17 19.11 31.33
C GLN A 14 18.01 19.59 29.87
N LEU A 15 18.82 20.53 29.40
CA LEU A 15 18.78 20.98 28.00
C LEU A 15 19.14 19.87 27.03
N TYR A 16 20.14 19.04 27.35
CA TYR A 16 20.48 17.87 26.50
C TYR A 16 19.38 16.82 26.47
N LEU A 17 18.73 16.56 27.61
CA LEU A 17 17.58 15.63 27.67
C LEU A 17 16.41 16.12 26.80
N ILE A 18 16.10 17.41 26.86
CA ILE A 18 15.04 18.02 26.04
C ILE A 18 15.39 17.90 24.54
N GLN A 19 16.65 18.13 24.18
CA GLN A 19 17.11 18.03 22.79
C GLN A 19 17.06 16.61 22.28
N ILE A 20 17.49 15.62 23.07
CA ILE A 20 17.40 14.19 22.71
C ILE A 20 15.93 13.77 22.56
N PHE A 21 15.09 14.19 23.50
CA PHE A 21 13.65 13.93 23.45
C PHE A 21 13.00 14.53 22.20
N GLY A 22 13.35 15.77 21.84
CA GLY A 22 12.88 16.43 20.63
C GLY A 22 13.26 15.65 19.35
N ILE A 23 14.49 15.15 19.26
CA ILE A 23 14.96 14.35 18.11
C ILE A 23 14.18 13.03 18.03
N VAL A 24 13.95 12.34 19.14
CA VAL A 24 13.21 11.08 19.17
C VAL A 24 11.76 11.28 18.77
N VAL A 25 11.11 12.33 19.27
CA VAL A 25 9.72 12.64 18.92
C VAL A 25 9.56 13.00 17.44
N THR A 26 10.45 13.82 16.89
CA THR A 26 10.41 14.18 15.47
C THR A 26 10.67 12.96 14.58
N ALA A 27 11.60 12.10 14.93
CA ALA A 27 11.86 10.86 14.20
C ALA A 27 10.63 9.92 14.22
N ALA A 28 9.98 9.76 15.36
CA ALA A 28 8.76 8.96 15.49
C ALA A 28 7.60 9.53 14.66
N LEU A 29 7.41 10.86 14.66
CA LEU A 29 6.39 11.54 13.88
C LEU A 29 6.63 11.36 12.37
N CYS A 30 7.86 11.53 11.89
CA CYS A 30 8.23 11.30 10.50
C CYS A 30 7.94 9.83 10.08
N LEU A 31 8.22 8.88 10.96
CA LEU A 31 7.96 7.47 10.72
C LEU A 31 6.45 7.21 10.53
N VAL A 32 5.61 7.73 11.40
CA VAL A 32 4.15 7.57 11.30
C VAL A 32 3.62 8.18 10.00
N VAL A 33 4.05 9.39 9.65
CA VAL A 33 3.65 10.06 8.41
C VAL A 33 4.08 9.28 7.17
N MET A 34 5.33 8.80 7.16
CA MET A 34 5.83 7.99 6.04
C MET A 34 5.06 6.68 5.88
N LEU A 35 4.78 5.97 6.98
CA LEU A 35 3.99 4.73 6.93
C LEU A 35 2.59 4.98 6.35
N THR A 36 1.88 5.99 6.85
CA THR A 36 0.53 6.30 6.38
C THR A 36 0.51 6.68 4.91
N LEU A 37 1.47 7.48 4.44
CA LEU A 37 1.57 7.87 3.03
C LEU A 37 1.92 6.68 2.12
N THR A 38 2.83 5.80 2.56
CA THR A 38 3.24 4.63 1.76
C THR A 38 2.09 3.63 1.63
N LEU A 39 1.40 3.31 2.73
CA LEU A 39 0.25 2.41 2.70
C LEU A 39 -0.88 2.96 1.82
N SER A 40 -1.20 4.25 1.95
CA SER A 40 -2.24 4.89 1.14
C SER A 40 -1.91 4.93 -0.35
N ARG A 41 -0.64 5.13 -0.71
CA ARG A 41 -0.19 5.10 -2.11
C ARG A 41 -0.24 3.69 -2.69
N ASN A 42 0.22 2.70 -1.94
CA ASN A 42 0.24 1.31 -2.39
C ASN A 42 -1.19 0.80 -2.69
N ASN A 43 -2.15 1.09 -1.80
CA ASN A 43 -3.54 0.70 -2.03
C ASN A 43 -4.13 1.35 -3.28
N ARG A 44 -3.94 2.66 -3.48
CA ARG A 44 -4.43 3.35 -4.67
C ARG A 44 -3.81 2.83 -5.96
N GLN A 45 -2.53 2.55 -5.94
CA GLN A 45 -1.83 2.03 -7.11
C GLN A 45 -2.34 0.63 -7.48
N GLN A 46 -2.58 -0.23 -6.49
CA GLN A 46 -3.17 -1.56 -6.71
C GLN A 46 -4.59 -1.46 -7.29
N GLU A 47 -5.43 -0.55 -6.79
CA GLU A 47 -6.76 -0.31 -7.33
C GLU A 47 -6.71 0.15 -8.80
N GLU A 48 -5.83 1.10 -9.13
CA GLU A 48 -5.64 1.60 -10.50
C GLU A 48 -5.12 0.49 -11.43
N GLU A 49 -4.15 -0.30 -11.02
CA GLU A 49 -3.62 -1.43 -11.78
C GLU A 49 -4.71 -2.48 -12.02
N LEU A 50 -5.51 -2.83 -11.01
CA LEU A 50 -6.60 -3.78 -11.14
C LEU A 50 -7.68 -3.30 -12.12
N LEU A 51 -8.00 -2.00 -12.10
CA LEU A 51 -8.95 -1.40 -13.05
C LEU A 51 -8.40 -1.43 -14.48
N ASP A 52 -7.14 -1.07 -14.68
CA ASP A 52 -6.51 -1.05 -16.00
C ASP A 52 -6.44 -2.46 -16.60
N GLU A 53 -6.12 -3.46 -15.78
CA GLU A 53 -6.13 -4.86 -16.20
C GLU A 53 -7.55 -5.32 -16.56
N CYS A 54 -8.54 -4.96 -15.77
CA CYS A 54 -9.94 -5.28 -16.05
C CYS A 54 -10.40 -4.63 -17.38
N VAL A 55 -10.07 -3.38 -17.61
CA VAL A 55 -10.35 -2.66 -18.87
C VAL A 55 -9.61 -3.30 -20.05
N THR A 56 -8.40 -3.75 -19.86
CA THR A 56 -7.63 -4.44 -20.90
C THR A 56 -8.33 -5.71 -21.35
N LEU A 57 -8.86 -6.50 -20.42
CA LEU A 57 -9.64 -7.69 -20.74
C LEU A 57 -10.93 -7.37 -21.51
N THR A 58 -11.60 -6.25 -21.25
CA THR A 58 -12.81 -5.88 -22.00
C THR A 58 -12.56 -5.62 -23.49
N ARG A 59 -11.33 -5.31 -23.86
CA ARG A 59 -10.91 -5.08 -25.26
C ARG A 59 -10.40 -6.33 -25.95
N ALA A 60 -10.20 -7.42 -25.20
CA ALA A 60 -9.72 -8.68 -25.76
C ALA A 60 -10.73 -9.27 -26.74
N LYS A 61 -10.27 -9.57 -27.95
CA LYS A 61 -11.12 -10.10 -29.03
C LYS A 61 -11.87 -11.37 -28.61
N ASN A 62 -11.23 -12.23 -27.83
CA ASN A 62 -11.81 -13.48 -27.36
C ASN A 62 -12.99 -13.22 -26.40
N VAL A 63 -12.89 -12.19 -25.54
CA VAL A 63 -13.97 -11.81 -24.61
C VAL A 63 -15.14 -11.20 -25.39
N ILE A 64 -14.88 -10.32 -26.33
CA ILE A 64 -15.92 -9.69 -27.15
C ILE A 64 -16.64 -10.74 -27.99
N SER A 65 -15.92 -11.61 -28.69
CA SER A 65 -16.49 -12.68 -29.52
C SER A 65 -17.36 -13.64 -28.71
N ALA A 66 -16.92 -14.06 -27.54
CA ALA A 66 -17.71 -14.94 -26.66
C ALA A 66 -19.02 -14.30 -26.19
N LEU A 67 -18.98 -12.97 -25.89
CA LEU A 67 -20.19 -12.24 -25.51
C LEU A 67 -21.14 -11.97 -26.69
N GLU A 68 -20.61 -11.83 -27.91
CA GLU A 68 -21.41 -11.71 -29.13
C GLU A 68 -22.09 -13.02 -29.51
N THR A 69 -21.40 -14.14 -29.36
CA THR A 69 -21.96 -15.50 -29.63
C THR A 69 -22.87 -15.99 -28.51
N GLY A 70 -22.70 -15.45 -27.29
CA GLY A 70 -23.43 -15.90 -26.10
C GLY A 70 -22.94 -17.24 -25.54
N GLU A 71 -21.84 -17.77 -26.03
CA GLU A 71 -21.27 -19.05 -25.61
C GLU A 71 -19.81 -18.86 -25.17
N GLY A 72 -19.44 -19.44 -24.02
CA GLY A 72 -18.06 -19.55 -23.57
C GLY A 72 -17.37 -20.68 -24.33
N ASP A 73 -16.49 -20.33 -25.24
CA ASP A 73 -15.71 -21.29 -26.04
C ASP A 73 -14.41 -21.72 -25.35
N GLU A 74 -13.76 -22.75 -25.90
CA GLU A 74 -12.49 -23.25 -25.41
C GLU A 74 -11.37 -22.22 -25.54
N TYR A 75 -11.44 -21.32 -26.55
CA TYR A 75 -10.45 -20.26 -26.75
C TYR A 75 -10.52 -19.21 -25.64
N LEU A 76 -11.73 -18.81 -25.24
CA LEU A 76 -11.91 -17.92 -24.11
C LEU A 76 -11.35 -18.54 -22.83
N SER A 77 -11.70 -19.81 -22.59
CA SER A 77 -11.26 -20.53 -21.39
C SER A 77 -9.74 -20.65 -21.33
N ASN A 78 -9.10 -21.04 -22.42
CA ASN A 78 -7.65 -21.15 -22.50
C ASN A 78 -6.96 -19.79 -22.31
N TYR A 79 -7.48 -18.75 -22.96
CA TYR A 79 -6.94 -17.39 -22.85
C TYR A 79 -7.00 -16.91 -21.39
N LEU A 80 -8.16 -16.98 -20.75
CA LEU A 80 -8.35 -16.49 -19.39
C LEU A 80 -7.62 -17.35 -18.33
N ASN A 81 -7.51 -18.66 -18.55
CA ASN A 81 -6.71 -19.54 -17.68
C ASN A 81 -5.22 -19.20 -17.70
N ILE A 82 -4.68 -18.81 -18.87
CA ILE A 82 -3.30 -18.34 -18.97
C ILE A 82 -3.16 -16.98 -18.29
N TYR A 83 -4.13 -16.10 -18.51
CA TYR A 83 -4.15 -14.75 -17.95
C TYR A 83 -4.17 -14.78 -16.41
N ILE A 84 -5.03 -15.58 -15.79
CA ILE A 84 -5.10 -15.75 -14.33
C ILE A 84 -3.74 -16.19 -13.77
N LYS A 85 -3.04 -17.08 -14.45
CA LYS A 85 -1.72 -17.57 -14.00
C LYS A 85 -0.60 -16.54 -14.14
N SER A 86 -0.78 -15.54 -14.99
CA SER A 86 0.23 -14.51 -15.25
C SER A 86 0.20 -13.37 -14.24
N ILE A 87 -0.91 -13.17 -13.54
CA ILE A 87 -1.09 -12.08 -12.57
C ILE A 87 -0.99 -12.64 -11.15
N PRO A 88 -0.03 -12.18 -10.34
CA PRO A 88 0.07 -12.61 -8.96
C PRO A 88 -1.14 -12.10 -8.14
N ASN A 89 -1.59 -12.90 -7.19
CA ASN A 89 -2.70 -12.60 -6.26
C ASN A 89 -4.10 -12.45 -6.91
N LEU A 90 -4.24 -12.74 -8.21
CA LEU A 90 -5.55 -12.78 -8.85
C LEU A 90 -6.32 -14.03 -8.37
N ASP A 91 -7.49 -13.82 -7.78
CA ASP A 91 -8.36 -14.89 -7.27
C ASP A 91 -9.14 -15.55 -8.41
N PHE A 92 -9.91 -14.73 -9.12
CA PHE A 92 -10.62 -15.20 -10.29
C PHE A 92 -10.87 -14.09 -11.33
N VAL A 93 -11.17 -14.53 -12.53
CA VAL A 93 -11.77 -13.73 -13.58
C VAL A 93 -13.14 -14.33 -13.89
N ALA A 94 -14.13 -13.47 -14.07
CA ALA A 94 -15.45 -13.89 -14.57
C ALA A 94 -15.86 -13.01 -15.76
N VAL A 95 -16.48 -13.62 -16.75
CA VAL A 95 -17.08 -12.94 -17.88
C VAL A 95 -18.56 -13.27 -17.88
N CYS A 96 -19.40 -12.23 -17.79
CA CYS A 96 -20.85 -12.38 -17.69
C CYS A 96 -21.55 -11.53 -18.77
N ASN A 97 -22.66 -12.04 -19.29
CA ASN A 97 -23.50 -11.30 -20.22
C ASN A 97 -24.43 -10.31 -19.48
N THR A 98 -25.24 -9.57 -20.22
CA THR A 98 -26.21 -8.59 -19.66
C THR A 98 -27.33 -9.22 -18.83
N LEU A 99 -27.51 -10.54 -18.88
CA LEU A 99 -28.46 -11.27 -18.06
C LEU A 99 -27.80 -11.89 -16.81
N ASN A 100 -26.57 -11.52 -16.49
CA ASN A 100 -25.75 -12.08 -15.40
C ASN A 100 -25.44 -13.58 -15.59
N VAL A 101 -25.58 -14.11 -16.80
CA VAL A 101 -25.17 -15.47 -17.11
C VAL A 101 -23.68 -15.50 -17.31
N CYS A 102 -22.99 -16.34 -16.56
CA CYS A 102 -21.54 -16.46 -16.58
C CYS A 102 -21.10 -17.30 -17.78
N LEU A 103 -20.31 -16.71 -18.69
CA LEU A 103 -19.72 -17.40 -19.85
C LEU A 103 -18.36 -18.00 -19.53
N TYR A 104 -17.65 -17.40 -18.57
CA TYR A 104 -16.39 -17.93 -18.06
C TYR A 104 -16.27 -17.71 -16.56
N TYR A 105 -15.84 -18.74 -15.88
CA TYR A 105 -15.40 -18.74 -14.48
C TYR A 105 -14.36 -19.85 -14.30
N PRO A 106 -13.32 -19.72 -13.44
CA PRO A 106 -12.31 -20.76 -13.25
C PRO A 106 -12.88 -22.12 -12.84
N ASN A 107 -13.93 -22.11 -12.01
CA ASN A 107 -14.68 -23.32 -11.71
C ASN A 107 -15.83 -23.47 -12.72
N THR A 108 -15.68 -24.42 -13.64
CA THR A 108 -16.65 -24.67 -14.73
C THR A 108 -18.06 -25.00 -14.26
N ALA A 109 -18.26 -25.41 -13.00
CA ALA A 109 -19.57 -25.64 -12.42
C ALA A 109 -20.47 -24.39 -12.37
N PHE A 110 -19.88 -23.21 -12.47
CA PHE A 110 -20.59 -21.92 -12.48
C PHE A 110 -20.83 -21.37 -13.88
N VAL A 111 -20.23 -21.94 -14.91
CA VAL A 111 -20.45 -21.54 -16.31
C VAL A 111 -21.89 -21.87 -16.71
N GLY A 112 -22.56 -20.95 -17.39
CA GLY A 112 -23.98 -21.04 -17.76
C GLY A 112 -24.96 -20.72 -16.62
N ARG A 113 -24.48 -20.41 -15.43
CA ARG A 113 -25.35 -20.03 -14.30
C ARG A 113 -25.41 -18.52 -14.12
N THR A 114 -26.52 -18.05 -13.59
CA THR A 114 -26.65 -16.66 -13.17
C THR A 114 -25.93 -16.49 -11.84
N LEU A 115 -24.89 -15.66 -11.83
CA LEU A 115 -24.10 -15.34 -10.65
C LEU A 115 -24.37 -13.90 -10.22
N ARG A 116 -24.35 -13.67 -8.90
CA ARG A 116 -24.40 -12.33 -8.31
C ARG A 116 -23.26 -12.17 -7.32
N PHE A 117 -22.40 -11.23 -7.58
CA PHE A 117 -21.22 -10.91 -6.77
C PHE A 117 -21.38 -9.64 -5.95
N GLY A 118 -22.41 -8.80 -6.28
CA GLY A 118 -22.77 -7.63 -5.49
C GLY A 118 -22.27 -6.29 -6.05
N GLY A 119 -22.14 -6.17 -7.36
CA GLY A 119 -21.74 -4.91 -8.02
C GLY A 119 -22.37 -4.77 -9.41
N GLU A 120 -23.09 -5.77 -9.87
CA GLU A 120 -23.54 -5.90 -11.27
C GLU A 120 -24.47 -4.78 -11.72
N ASP A 121 -25.31 -4.28 -10.84
CA ASP A 121 -26.36 -3.32 -11.18
C ASP A 121 -25.77 -2.02 -11.77
N ARG A 122 -24.62 -1.60 -11.30
CA ARG A 122 -23.93 -0.38 -11.78
C ARG A 122 -23.34 -0.58 -13.18
N VAL A 123 -22.65 -1.70 -13.43
CA VAL A 123 -22.07 -1.97 -14.75
C VAL A 123 -23.15 -2.23 -15.78
N LEU A 124 -24.27 -2.84 -15.40
CA LEU A 124 -25.43 -3.06 -16.28
C LEU A 124 -26.17 -1.75 -16.57
N ALA A 125 -26.14 -0.76 -15.67
CA ALA A 125 -26.61 0.60 -15.91
C ALA A 125 -25.69 1.37 -16.88
N GLY A 126 -24.57 0.79 -17.28
CA GLY A 126 -23.60 1.37 -18.20
C GLY A 126 -22.56 2.27 -17.54
N GLU A 127 -22.44 2.21 -16.21
CA GLU A 127 -21.36 2.90 -15.50
C GLU A 127 -20.00 2.38 -15.97
N GLY A 128 -19.00 3.25 -15.95
CA GLY A 128 -17.62 2.94 -16.31
C GLY A 128 -16.96 1.95 -15.34
N PRO A 129 -15.70 1.61 -15.54
CA PRO A 129 -15.03 0.67 -14.67
C PRO A 129 -14.94 1.19 -13.23
N TYR A 130 -15.15 0.31 -12.25
CA TYR A 130 -15.12 0.64 -10.81
C TYR A 130 -14.76 -0.59 -9.99
N ILE A 131 -14.35 -0.34 -8.74
CA ILE A 131 -14.03 -1.38 -7.76
C ILE A 131 -15.14 -1.46 -6.72
N VAL A 132 -15.43 -2.68 -6.30
CA VAL A 132 -16.30 -2.99 -5.16
C VAL A 132 -15.48 -3.82 -4.17
N THR A 133 -15.36 -3.32 -2.95
CA THR A 133 -14.74 -4.09 -1.86
C THR A 133 -15.83 -4.85 -1.12
N VAL A 134 -15.71 -6.18 -1.09
CA VAL A 134 -16.61 -7.06 -0.35
C VAL A 134 -15.86 -7.65 0.84
N GLU A 135 -16.24 -7.24 2.04
CA GLU A 135 -15.73 -7.85 3.26
C GLU A 135 -16.43 -9.20 3.49
N ARG A 136 -15.72 -10.28 3.27
CA ARG A 136 -16.13 -11.62 3.73
C ARG A 136 -15.27 -12.03 4.91
N THR A 137 -15.91 -12.53 5.96
CA THR A 137 -15.33 -13.09 7.20
C THR A 137 -13.81 -13.25 7.19
N GLY A 138 -13.09 -12.12 7.47
CA GLY A 138 -11.64 -12.12 7.68
C GLY A 138 -10.77 -11.83 6.46
N TYR A 139 -11.34 -11.71 5.25
CA TYR A 139 -10.58 -11.35 4.03
C TYR A 139 -11.34 -10.28 3.25
N GLY A 140 -10.69 -9.17 2.93
CA GLY A 140 -11.20 -8.19 1.96
C GLY A 140 -11.03 -8.76 0.55
N LEU A 141 -12.11 -8.81 -0.21
CA LEU A 141 -12.09 -9.17 -1.62
C LEU A 141 -12.35 -7.91 -2.43
N GLU A 142 -11.40 -7.51 -3.23
CA GLU A 142 -11.58 -6.40 -4.17
C GLU A 142 -11.96 -6.96 -5.54
N MET A 143 -13.05 -6.44 -6.07
CA MET A 143 -13.57 -6.84 -7.37
C MET A 143 -13.66 -5.62 -8.28
N ALA A 144 -12.91 -5.63 -9.37
CA ALA A 144 -13.03 -4.65 -10.43
C ALA A 144 -14.08 -5.11 -11.45
N TYR A 145 -14.97 -4.21 -11.79
CA TYR A 145 -16.01 -4.40 -12.82
C TYR A 145 -15.72 -3.49 -14.00
N ALA A 146 -15.77 -4.04 -15.20
CA ALA A 146 -15.64 -3.23 -16.42
C ALA A 146 -16.64 -3.69 -17.48
N PRO A 147 -17.38 -2.75 -18.12
CA PRO A 147 -18.35 -3.07 -19.16
C PRO A 147 -17.64 -3.46 -20.46
N VAL A 148 -18.11 -4.52 -21.09
CA VAL A 148 -17.70 -4.91 -22.45
C VAL A 148 -18.70 -4.35 -23.45
N ARG A 149 -18.19 -3.57 -24.40
CA ARG A 149 -19.02 -2.96 -25.43
C ARG A 149 -18.67 -3.52 -26.81
N GLY A 150 -19.67 -3.78 -27.60
CA GLY A 150 -19.52 -4.15 -29.01
C GLY A 150 -19.05 -2.99 -29.88
N GLN A 151 -18.79 -3.28 -31.15
CA GLN A 151 -18.34 -2.27 -32.12
C GLN A 151 -19.31 -1.10 -32.33
N ASN A 152 -20.60 -1.33 -32.14
CA ASN A 152 -21.67 -0.33 -32.22
C ASN A 152 -21.90 0.43 -30.90
N GLY A 153 -21.07 0.19 -29.86
CA GLY A 153 -21.18 0.80 -28.53
C GLY A 153 -22.22 0.15 -27.61
N SER A 154 -22.96 -0.87 -28.07
CA SER A 154 -23.92 -1.59 -27.24
C SER A 154 -23.21 -2.37 -26.13
N LEU A 155 -23.83 -2.43 -24.95
CA LEU A 155 -23.34 -3.24 -23.85
C LEU A 155 -23.58 -4.72 -24.15
N LEU A 156 -22.51 -5.51 -24.26
CA LEU A 156 -22.57 -6.96 -24.47
C LEU A 156 -22.59 -7.74 -23.15
N GLY A 157 -21.93 -7.21 -22.15
CA GLY A 157 -21.75 -7.81 -20.85
C GLY A 157 -20.69 -7.10 -20.04
N TYR A 158 -20.07 -7.82 -19.12
CA TYR A 158 -19.02 -7.26 -18.26
C TYR A 158 -18.00 -8.29 -17.84
N VAL A 159 -16.84 -7.81 -17.48
CA VAL A 159 -15.74 -8.58 -16.88
C VAL A 159 -15.61 -8.24 -15.41
N ILE A 160 -15.35 -9.24 -14.59
CA ILE A 160 -14.99 -9.08 -13.18
C ILE A 160 -13.59 -9.63 -13.00
N LEU A 161 -12.69 -8.83 -12.41
CA LEU A 161 -11.43 -9.29 -11.84
C LEU A 161 -11.52 -9.24 -10.33
N SER A 162 -11.16 -10.32 -9.68
CA SER A 162 -11.12 -10.39 -8.22
C SER A 162 -9.70 -10.65 -7.74
N VAL A 163 -9.27 -9.83 -6.78
CA VAL A 163 -7.98 -9.98 -6.10
C VAL A 163 -8.24 -10.15 -4.61
N PHE A 164 -7.57 -11.10 -4.00
CA PHE A 164 -7.52 -11.14 -2.55
C PHE A 164 -6.76 -9.91 -2.06
N HIS A 165 -7.43 -9.06 -1.33
CA HIS A 165 -6.76 -8.09 -0.49
C HIS A 165 -6.16 -8.85 0.70
N GLN A 166 -5.12 -9.61 0.41
CA GLN A 166 -4.22 -10.06 1.44
C GLN A 166 -3.49 -8.78 1.86
N SER A 167 -3.97 -8.16 2.95
CA SER A 167 -3.11 -7.24 3.69
C SER A 167 -1.85 -8.03 3.95
N SER A 168 -0.85 -7.86 3.08
CA SER A 168 0.38 -8.62 3.15
C SER A 168 1.10 -8.13 4.40
N THR A 169 0.77 -8.79 5.52
CA THR A 169 1.44 -8.59 6.80
C THR A 169 2.96 -8.74 6.62
N GLU A 170 3.40 -9.49 5.62
CA GLU A 170 4.81 -9.64 5.25
C GLU A 170 5.39 -8.37 4.64
N ASP A 171 4.71 -7.73 3.67
CA ASP A 171 5.19 -6.47 3.06
C ASP A 171 5.18 -5.33 4.07
N VAL A 172 4.17 -5.26 4.93
CA VAL A 172 4.10 -4.30 6.02
C VAL A 172 5.22 -4.56 7.04
N GLN A 173 5.55 -5.81 7.35
CA GLN A 173 6.65 -6.15 8.23
C GLN A 173 8.01 -5.74 7.65
N HIS A 174 8.28 -6.01 6.38
CA HIS A 174 9.53 -5.59 5.74
C HIS A 174 9.67 -4.06 5.70
N LEU A 175 8.61 -3.33 5.42
CA LEU A 175 8.58 -1.88 5.51
C LEU A 175 8.84 -1.40 6.94
N LEU A 176 8.16 -1.97 7.94
CA LEU A 176 8.37 -1.67 9.35
C LEU A 176 9.82 -1.92 9.79
N TYR A 177 10.42 -3.03 9.39
CA TYR A 177 11.84 -3.32 9.69
C TYR A 177 12.76 -2.28 9.05
N GLY A 178 12.57 -1.93 7.80
CA GLY A 178 13.35 -0.90 7.12
C GLY A 178 13.29 0.45 7.84
N TYR A 179 12.10 0.89 8.22
CA TYR A 179 11.92 2.14 8.94
C TYR A 179 12.46 2.09 10.37
N MET A 180 12.35 0.96 11.06
CA MET A 180 12.96 0.78 12.39
C MET A 180 14.48 0.94 12.32
N VAL A 181 15.13 0.34 11.32
CA VAL A 181 16.58 0.46 11.14
C VAL A 181 16.99 1.91 10.90
N VAL A 182 16.31 2.62 10.00
CA VAL A 182 16.58 4.04 9.71
C VAL A 182 16.38 4.91 10.95
N SER A 183 15.32 4.67 11.71
CA SER A 183 15.04 5.39 12.96
C SER A 183 16.11 5.15 14.02
N PHE A 184 16.58 3.92 14.17
CA PHE A 184 17.67 3.60 15.07
C PHE A 184 18.97 4.28 14.66
N VAL A 185 19.32 4.26 13.38
CA VAL A 185 20.54 4.92 12.87
C VAL A 185 20.49 6.43 13.11
N THR A 186 19.38 7.09 12.81
CA THR A 186 19.22 8.54 13.03
C THR A 186 19.29 8.92 14.50
N ALA A 187 18.67 8.13 15.38
CA ALA A 187 18.75 8.34 16.82
C ALA A 187 20.20 8.16 17.34
N PHE A 188 20.90 7.15 16.87
CA PHE A 188 22.29 6.88 17.25
C PHE A 188 23.24 8.00 16.80
N VAL A 189 23.07 8.49 15.57
CA VAL A 189 23.84 9.61 15.06
C VAL A 189 23.55 10.89 15.87
N GLY A 190 22.29 11.15 16.19
CA GLY A 190 21.91 12.30 17.02
C GLY A 190 22.54 12.27 18.42
N ILE A 191 22.52 11.10 19.07
CA ILE A 191 23.18 10.91 20.38
C ILE A 191 24.68 11.10 20.27
N PHE A 192 25.31 10.54 19.23
CA PHE A 192 26.75 10.63 19.01
C PHE A 192 27.19 12.09 18.80
N VAL A 193 26.44 12.86 18.01
CA VAL A 193 26.69 14.29 17.78
C VAL A 193 26.54 15.08 19.09
N ALA A 194 25.48 14.83 19.86
CA ALA A 194 25.26 15.50 21.16
C ALA A 194 26.40 15.24 22.14
N VAL A 195 26.86 13.99 22.25
CA VAL A 195 28.00 13.60 23.12
C VAL A 195 29.31 14.22 22.63
N SER A 196 29.52 14.28 21.32
CA SER A 196 30.74 14.88 20.73
C SER A 196 30.81 16.39 20.97
N ILE A 197 29.70 17.11 20.85
CA ILE A 197 29.61 18.54 21.17
C ILE A 197 29.90 18.75 22.65
N ARG A 198 29.31 17.96 23.54
CA ARG A 198 29.54 18.01 24.97
C ARG A 198 31.04 17.87 25.31
N ARG A 199 31.71 16.87 24.73
CA ARG A 199 33.15 16.65 24.94
C ARG A 199 34.01 17.82 24.47
N ARG A 200 33.64 18.47 23.35
CA ARG A 200 34.36 19.68 22.85
C ARG A 200 34.16 20.86 23.76
N THR A 201 32.93 21.11 24.21
CA THR A 201 32.61 22.25 25.09
C THR A 201 33.32 22.14 26.44
N LEU A 202 33.37 20.93 27.01
CA LEU A 202 34.08 20.70 28.27
C LEU A 202 35.59 20.91 28.13
N ARG A 203 36.24 20.53 27.03
CA ARG A 203 37.66 20.78 26.78
C ARG A 203 37.99 22.29 26.67
N VAL A 204 37.12 23.04 25.99
CA VAL A 204 37.32 24.51 25.84
C VAL A 204 37.16 25.23 27.18
N LEU A 205 36.21 24.77 28.04
CA LEU A 205 36.02 25.35 29.37
C LEU A 205 37.15 24.99 30.35
N GLN A 206 37.75 23.81 30.23
CA GLN A 206 38.90 23.40 31.04
C GLN A 206 40.19 24.15 30.60
N GLY A 207 40.41 24.33 29.29
CA GLY A 207 41.52 25.11 28.79
C GLY A 207 41.53 26.58 29.28
N ARG A 208 40.40 27.25 29.29
CA ARG A 208 40.26 28.63 29.80
C ARG A 208 40.50 28.78 31.29
N ARG A 209 40.35 27.70 32.07
CA ARG A 209 40.65 27.72 33.54
C ARG A 209 42.14 27.66 33.83
N VAL A 210 42.93 27.05 32.97
CA VAL A 210 44.39 26.96 33.15
C VAL A 210 45.03 28.30 32.87
N ASP A 211 44.57 29.02 31.84
CA ASP A 211 45.10 30.35 31.49
C ASP A 211 44.80 31.44 32.55
N ALA A 212 43.68 31.27 33.27
CA ALA A 212 43.32 32.20 34.36
C ALA A 212 44.11 31.99 35.68
N CYS A 213 44.74 30.83 35.86
CA CYS A 213 45.60 30.54 37.02
C CYS A 213 47.09 30.89 36.80
N VAL A 214 47.49 31.23 35.58
CA VAL A 214 48.90 31.55 35.25
C VAL A 214 49.16 33.08 35.34
N ILE A 215 48.12 33.90 35.54
CA ILE A 215 48.22 35.38 35.62
C ILE A 215 48.04 35.89 37.07
N LEU A 216 48.29 35.07 38.07
CA LEU A 216 48.48 35.46 39.47
C LEU A 216 49.81 34.92 39.96
#